data_f9a810c7d0c49e069889533e9f77ab8b
#
_entry.id   f9a810c7d0c49e069889533e9f77ab8b
#
_cell.length_a   1.000
_cell.length_b   1.000
_cell.length_c   1.000
_cell.angle_alpha   90.00
_cell.angle_beta   90.00
_cell.angle_gamma   90.00
#
_symmetry.space_group_name_H-M   'P 1'
#
loop_
_entity.id
_entity.type
_entity.pdbx_description
1 polymer ?
#
loop_
_entity_poly.entity_id
_entity_poly.type
_entity_poly.pdbx_seq_one_letter_code
_entity_poly.pdbx_strand_id
1 'polypeptide(L)'
;MAVSAQEAPHPIISGNDQQIRQQEEARERERTVTAPGVRSSVTASAGYPALPFETPCFRIDRFALDVPDALPTSLKSQGASALPMDRFAFAREWLEHYAGQCVGKQGLDVLVKGLLQAILAHGYVTTRVLLPEQDLSTGTLKLSLIPGVIHHVRFVDEKLRGTWKTASPTR
;
A
#
# COMPACT_ATOMS: atom_id res chain seq x y z
N MET A 1 -8.93 -66.60 13.18
CA MET A 1 -9.08 -66.16 11.78
C MET A 1 -8.40 -64.80 11.69
N ALA A 2 -7.20 -64.77 11.12
CA ALA A 2 -6.41 -63.55 10.95
C ALA A 2 -6.68 -62.99 9.55
N VAL A 3 -7.20 -61.77 9.46
CA VAL A 3 -7.40 -61.05 8.20
C VAL A 3 -6.13 -60.30 7.92
N SER A 4 -5.38 -60.77 6.91
CA SER A 4 -4.18 -60.08 6.40
C SER A 4 -4.62 -58.89 5.57
N ALA A 5 -4.30 -57.68 6.03
CA ALA A 5 -4.47 -56.45 5.25
C ALA A 5 -3.37 -56.42 4.18
N GLN A 6 -3.78 -56.53 2.92
CA GLN A 6 -2.92 -56.40 1.76
C GLN A 6 -2.67 -54.89 1.50
N GLU A 7 -1.45 -54.46 1.74
CA GLU A 7 -0.96 -53.12 1.45
C GLU A 7 -0.88 -52.93 -0.07
N ALA A 8 -1.61 -51.94 -0.60
CA ALA A 8 -1.62 -51.63 -2.01
C ALA A 8 -0.25 -51.03 -2.43
N PRO A 9 0.31 -51.40 -3.59
CA PRO A 9 1.60 -50.86 -4.02
C PRO A 9 1.49 -49.39 -4.35
N HIS A 10 2.32 -48.59 -3.67
CA HIS A 10 2.50 -47.16 -3.99
C HIS A 10 3.06 -47.05 -5.42
N PRO A 11 2.49 -46.16 -6.27
CA PRO A 11 3.03 -45.93 -7.61
C PRO A 11 4.44 -45.33 -7.50
N ILE A 12 5.42 -46.03 -8.05
CA ILE A 12 6.79 -45.57 -8.18
C ILE A 12 6.76 -44.46 -9.21
N ILE A 13 6.74 -43.20 -8.73
CA ILE A 13 6.84 -41.99 -9.58
C ILE A 13 8.25 -42.03 -10.16
N SER A 14 8.37 -42.18 -11.48
CA SER A 14 9.66 -42.19 -12.15
C SER A 14 10.33 -40.81 -12.03
N GLY A 15 11.67 -40.76 -11.95
CA GLY A 15 12.40 -39.52 -11.85
C GLY A 15 12.08 -38.55 -13.00
N ASN A 16 11.65 -39.10 -14.15
CA ASN A 16 11.22 -38.33 -15.30
C ASN A 16 9.89 -37.59 -15.06
N ASP A 17 8.93 -38.20 -14.38
CA ASP A 17 7.65 -37.59 -14.03
C ASP A 17 7.84 -36.44 -13.02
N GLN A 18 8.82 -36.54 -12.13
CA GLN A 18 9.18 -35.48 -11.20
C GLN A 18 9.80 -34.28 -11.93
N GLN A 19 10.67 -34.51 -12.91
CA GLN A 19 11.23 -33.43 -13.72
C GLN A 19 10.19 -32.72 -14.56
N ILE A 20 9.24 -33.45 -15.16
CA ILE A 20 8.16 -32.87 -15.95
C ILE A 20 7.28 -31.97 -15.06
N ARG A 21 6.89 -32.44 -13.87
CA ARG A 21 6.10 -31.63 -12.92
C ARG A 21 6.85 -30.36 -12.48
N GLN A 22 8.13 -30.47 -12.18
CA GLN A 22 8.93 -29.29 -11.81
C GLN A 22 9.03 -28.26 -12.96
N GLN A 23 9.15 -28.73 -14.20
CA GLN A 23 9.16 -27.85 -15.36
C GLN A 23 7.79 -27.19 -15.60
N GLU A 24 6.70 -27.91 -15.40
CA GLU A 24 5.34 -27.38 -15.52
C GLU A 24 5.07 -26.33 -14.44
N GLU A 25 5.42 -26.61 -13.18
CA GLU A 25 5.31 -25.65 -12.09
C GLU A 25 6.18 -24.40 -12.30
N ALA A 26 7.39 -24.55 -12.84
CA ALA A 26 8.25 -23.43 -13.17
C ALA A 26 7.64 -22.56 -14.27
N ARG A 27 7.07 -23.17 -15.33
CA ARG A 27 6.38 -22.46 -16.40
C ARG A 27 5.11 -21.78 -15.92
N GLU A 28 4.41 -22.38 -14.99
CA GLU A 28 3.19 -21.79 -14.43
C GLU A 28 3.51 -20.59 -13.53
N ARG A 29 4.58 -20.68 -12.74
CA ARG A 29 5.12 -19.54 -11.98
C ARG A 29 5.59 -18.40 -12.90
N GLU A 30 6.27 -18.74 -13.99
CA GLU A 30 6.72 -17.76 -14.97
C GLU A 30 5.55 -17.08 -15.69
N ARG A 31 4.48 -17.83 -16.02
CA ARG A 31 3.25 -17.27 -16.58
C ARG A 31 2.52 -16.35 -15.60
N THR A 32 2.47 -16.70 -14.32
CA THR A 32 1.84 -15.85 -13.29
C THR A 32 2.64 -14.58 -13.02
N VAL A 33 3.97 -14.63 -13.12
CA VAL A 33 4.85 -13.45 -12.98
C VAL A 33 4.82 -12.58 -14.25
N THR A 34 4.71 -13.21 -15.42
CA THR A 34 4.70 -12.50 -16.71
C THR A 34 3.30 -12.08 -17.15
N ALA A 35 2.25 -12.56 -16.46
CA ALA A 35 0.89 -12.15 -16.75
C ALA A 35 0.75 -10.62 -16.54
N PRO A 36 0.41 -9.85 -17.58
CA PRO A 36 0.32 -8.39 -17.50
C PRO A 36 -0.83 -7.89 -16.61
N GLY A 37 -1.44 -8.79 -15.83
CA GLY A 37 -2.63 -8.52 -15.03
C GLY A 37 -2.38 -8.05 -13.60
N VAL A 38 -1.13 -7.99 -13.12
CA VAL A 38 -0.83 -7.49 -11.77
C VAL A 38 -0.33 -6.04 -11.78
N ARG A 39 -0.30 -5.39 -12.93
CA ARG A 39 -0.52 -3.95 -12.89
C ARG A 39 -2.01 -3.80 -12.59
N SER A 40 -2.37 -3.80 -11.30
CA SER A 40 -3.52 -3.03 -10.90
C SER A 40 -3.34 -1.72 -11.64
N SER A 41 -4.07 -1.55 -12.73
CA SER A 41 -4.34 -0.23 -13.24
C SER A 41 -5.02 0.43 -12.04
N VAL A 42 -4.22 1.09 -11.20
CA VAL A 42 -4.69 2.16 -10.38
C VAL A 42 -5.15 3.15 -11.42
N THR A 43 -6.33 2.90 -11.95
CA THR A 43 -7.12 3.93 -12.58
C THR A 43 -7.36 4.86 -11.42
N ALA A 44 -6.40 5.77 -11.24
CA ALA A 44 -6.54 6.89 -10.34
C ALA A 44 -7.67 7.73 -10.95
N SER A 45 -8.89 7.23 -10.78
CA SER A 45 -10.02 8.12 -10.80
C SER A 45 -9.82 8.96 -9.56
N ALA A 46 -9.19 10.12 -9.76
CA ALA A 46 -9.06 11.20 -8.79
C ALA A 46 -10.49 11.76 -8.50
N GLY A 47 -11.43 10.87 -8.25
CA GLY A 47 -12.80 11.16 -7.93
C GLY A 47 -13.02 11.06 -6.43
N TYR A 48 -14.00 11.78 -5.96
CA TYR A 48 -14.50 11.66 -4.60
C TYR A 48 -15.54 10.53 -4.57
N PRO A 49 -15.24 9.34 -4.05
CA PRO A 49 -16.23 8.26 -3.95
C PRO A 49 -17.39 8.69 -3.06
N ALA A 50 -18.60 8.37 -3.47
CA ALA A 50 -19.79 8.64 -2.67
C ALA A 50 -19.79 7.77 -1.40
N LEU A 51 -20.15 8.36 -0.27
CA LEU A 51 -20.32 7.61 0.96
C LEU A 51 -21.65 6.84 0.94
N PRO A 52 -21.67 5.59 1.41
CA PRO A 52 -22.89 4.81 1.53
C PRO A 52 -23.79 5.38 2.64
N PHE A 53 -25.10 5.26 2.42
CA PHE A 53 -26.07 5.49 3.50
C PHE A 53 -26.06 4.31 4.46
N GLU A 54 -25.74 4.56 5.72
CA GLU A 54 -25.67 3.52 6.74
C GLU A 54 -26.17 4.01 8.10
N THR A 55 -26.64 3.07 8.91
CA THR A 55 -27.10 3.32 10.26
C THR A 55 -26.52 2.25 11.18
N PRO A 56 -25.82 2.59 12.26
CA PRO A 56 -25.54 3.95 12.72
C PRO A 56 -24.42 4.65 11.92
N CYS A 57 -24.48 5.98 11.85
CA CYS A 57 -23.41 6.82 11.33
C CYS A 57 -23.17 8.03 12.25
N PHE A 58 -21.98 8.62 12.16
CA PHE A 58 -21.58 9.80 12.92
C PHE A 58 -21.31 10.94 11.96
N ARG A 59 -21.81 12.13 12.27
CA ARG A 59 -21.49 13.31 11.49
C ARG A 59 -20.07 13.75 11.78
N ILE A 60 -19.25 13.83 10.74
CA ILE A 60 -17.84 14.24 10.83
C ILE A 60 -17.71 15.66 10.31
N ASP A 61 -17.47 16.60 11.20
CA ASP A 61 -17.34 18.00 10.86
C ASP A 61 -15.87 18.41 10.64
N ARG A 62 -14.90 17.64 11.17
CA ARG A 62 -13.47 17.90 11.05
C ARG A 62 -12.67 16.64 10.79
N PHE A 63 -11.67 16.79 9.93
CA PHE A 63 -10.67 15.75 9.66
C PHE A 63 -9.33 16.19 10.21
N ALA A 64 -8.68 15.36 11.00
CA ALA A 64 -7.32 15.55 11.48
C ALA A 64 -6.41 14.51 10.84
N LEU A 65 -5.47 14.96 10.02
CA LEU A 65 -4.48 14.11 9.39
C LEU A 65 -3.16 14.27 10.11
N ASP A 66 -2.80 13.27 10.92
CA ASP A 66 -1.53 13.21 11.62
C ASP A 66 -0.48 12.60 10.68
N VAL A 67 0.55 13.38 10.41
CA VAL A 67 1.72 12.96 9.63
C VAL A 67 2.90 13.01 10.57
N PRO A 68 3.46 11.85 10.97
CA PRO A 68 4.63 11.85 11.84
C PRO A 68 5.76 12.66 11.20
N ASP A 69 6.24 13.65 11.89
CA ASP A 69 7.31 14.54 11.46
C ASP A 69 8.68 13.84 11.61
N ALA A 70 8.73 12.61 11.16
CA ALA A 70 9.82 11.70 11.40
C ALA A 70 10.76 11.60 10.19
N LEU A 71 11.51 12.68 9.95
CA LEU A 71 12.87 12.43 9.50
C LEU A 71 13.61 11.83 10.70
N PRO A 72 14.14 10.60 10.61
CA PRO A 72 14.99 10.03 11.63
C PRO A 72 16.08 11.04 12.03
N THR A 73 16.40 11.11 13.31
CA THR A 73 17.42 12.04 13.81
C THR A 73 18.74 11.92 13.06
N SER A 74 19.06 10.70 12.59
CA SER A 74 20.21 10.42 11.72
C SER A 74 20.20 11.15 10.38
N LEU A 75 19.04 11.42 9.80
CA LEU A 75 18.92 12.17 8.54
C LEU A 75 18.96 13.68 8.80
N LYS A 76 18.40 14.12 9.94
CA LYS A 76 18.51 15.53 10.39
C LYS A 76 19.95 15.91 10.63
N SER A 77 20.77 15.03 11.22
CA SER A 77 22.20 15.27 11.46
C SER A 77 23.04 15.31 10.17
N GLN A 78 22.54 14.78 9.05
CA GLN A 78 23.17 14.83 7.74
C GLN A 78 22.74 16.04 6.90
N GLY A 79 22.06 17.00 7.50
CA GLY A 79 21.60 18.22 6.82
C GLY A 79 20.33 18.05 6.00
N ALA A 80 19.62 16.94 6.14
CA ALA A 80 18.29 16.80 5.56
C ALA A 80 17.34 17.73 6.30
N SER A 81 16.91 18.82 5.66
CA SER A 81 15.87 19.69 6.18
C SER A 81 14.50 19.05 5.90
N ALA A 82 13.62 19.07 6.90
CA ALA A 82 12.20 18.93 6.64
C ALA A 82 11.83 20.06 5.66
N LEU A 83 11.35 19.70 4.47
CA LEU A 83 10.87 20.69 3.54
C LEU A 83 9.74 21.47 4.22
N PRO A 84 9.74 22.80 4.19
CA PRO A 84 8.74 23.62 4.89
C PRO A 84 7.33 23.49 4.31
N MET A 85 7.15 22.69 3.26
CA MET A 85 5.88 22.48 2.59
C MET A 85 5.18 21.24 3.13
N ASP A 86 3.91 21.38 3.47
CA ASP A 86 3.04 20.25 3.78
C ASP A 86 2.89 19.34 2.55
N ARG A 87 3.61 18.23 2.55
CA ARG A 87 3.62 17.26 1.45
C ARG A 87 2.25 16.61 1.22
N PHE A 88 1.39 16.63 2.22
CA PHE A 88 0.08 16.01 2.20
C PHE A 88 -1.06 17.03 2.27
N ALA A 89 -0.81 18.29 1.86
CA ALA A 89 -1.86 19.31 1.75
C ALA A 89 -3.04 18.82 0.89
N PHE A 90 -2.76 18.18 -0.25
CA PHE A 90 -3.77 17.60 -1.14
C PHE A 90 -4.63 16.53 -0.42
N ALA A 91 -4.04 15.75 0.48
CA ALA A 91 -4.75 14.73 1.23
C ALA A 91 -5.71 15.34 2.27
N ARG A 92 -5.32 16.46 2.88
CA ARG A 92 -6.22 17.24 3.77
C ARG A 92 -7.36 17.84 2.98
N GLU A 93 -7.08 18.47 1.86
CA GLU A 93 -8.09 19.04 0.96
C GLU A 93 -9.06 17.97 0.47
N TRP A 94 -8.56 16.77 0.13
CA TRP A 94 -9.37 15.65 -0.26
C TRP A 94 -10.34 15.22 0.87
N LEU A 95 -9.89 15.18 2.11
CA LEU A 95 -10.72 14.85 3.27
C LEU A 95 -11.76 15.93 3.58
N GLU A 96 -11.40 17.21 3.45
CA GLU A 96 -12.29 18.35 3.67
C GLU A 96 -13.55 18.31 2.80
N HIS A 97 -13.46 17.67 1.62
CA HIS A 97 -14.63 17.44 0.76
C HIS A 97 -15.75 16.67 1.45
N TYR A 98 -15.42 15.85 2.43
CA TYR A 98 -16.38 15.03 3.17
C TYR A 98 -16.83 15.67 4.50
N ALA A 99 -16.41 16.88 4.81
CA ALA A 99 -16.80 17.56 6.03
C ALA A 99 -18.33 17.75 6.09
N GLY A 100 -18.90 17.50 7.26
CA GLY A 100 -20.34 17.59 7.50
C GLY A 100 -21.15 16.37 7.05
N GLN A 101 -20.53 15.35 6.45
CA GLN A 101 -21.21 14.12 6.03
C GLN A 101 -21.31 13.10 7.18
N CYS A 102 -22.32 12.23 7.07
CA CYS A 102 -22.53 11.14 8.01
C CYS A 102 -21.72 9.93 7.59
N VAL A 103 -20.84 9.46 8.47
CA VAL A 103 -19.87 8.40 8.21
C VAL A 103 -20.09 7.26 9.19
N GLY A 104 -20.39 6.08 8.68
CA GLY A 104 -20.44 4.86 9.45
C GLY A 104 -19.25 3.94 9.11
N LYS A 105 -19.38 2.66 9.40
CA LYS A 105 -18.31 1.68 9.22
C LYS A 105 -17.86 1.54 7.77
N GLN A 106 -18.82 1.40 6.85
CA GLN A 106 -18.52 1.27 5.42
C GLN A 106 -18.01 2.60 4.84
N GLY A 107 -18.54 3.72 5.31
CA GLY A 107 -18.08 5.05 4.96
C GLY A 107 -16.63 5.28 5.36
N LEU A 108 -16.21 4.81 6.54
CA LEU A 108 -14.80 4.83 6.95
C LEU A 108 -13.91 4.02 6.02
N ASP A 109 -14.33 2.82 5.61
CA ASP A 109 -13.59 2.00 4.65
C ASP A 109 -13.44 2.69 3.30
N VAL A 110 -14.49 3.36 2.82
CA VAL A 110 -14.47 4.14 1.57
C VAL A 110 -13.50 5.31 1.69
N LEU A 111 -13.54 6.05 2.80
CA LEU A 111 -12.65 7.18 3.04
C LEU A 111 -11.18 6.75 3.11
N VAL A 112 -10.87 5.70 3.87
CA VAL A 112 -9.49 5.20 4.00
C VAL A 112 -8.95 4.70 2.66
N LYS A 113 -9.74 3.94 1.90
CA LYS A 113 -9.36 3.43 0.57
C LYS A 113 -9.22 4.57 -0.44
N GLY A 114 -10.15 5.51 -0.47
CA GLY A 114 -10.11 6.65 -1.37
C GLY A 114 -8.91 7.56 -1.09
N LEU A 115 -8.64 7.85 0.18
CA LEU A 115 -7.47 8.63 0.59
C LEU A 115 -6.16 7.92 0.20
N LEU A 116 -6.08 6.60 0.42
CA LEU A 116 -4.91 5.82 0.00
C LEU A 116 -4.70 5.89 -1.51
N GLN A 117 -5.76 5.80 -2.30
CA GLN A 117 -5.68 5.94 -3.76
C GLN A 117 -5.22 7.34 -4.18
N ALA A 118 -5.71 8.39 -3.54
CA ALA A 118 -5.25 9.75 -3.78
C ALA A 118 -3.76 9.91 -3.47
N ILE A 119 -3.29 9.34 -2.36
CA ILE A 119 -1.88 9.35 -1.96
C ILE A 119 -1.00 8.60 -2.98
N LEU A 120 -1.46 7.43 -3.44
CA LEU A 120 -0.76 6.64 -4.47
C LEU A 120 -0.69 7.38 -5.81
N ALA A 121 -1.77 8.06 -6.21
CA ALA A 121 -1.82 8.87 -7.43
C ALA A 121 -0.79 10.01 -7.41
N HIS A 122 -0.48 10.55 -6.23
CA HIS A 122 0.58 11.56 -6.04
C HIS A 122 1.99 10.95 -5.91
N GLY A 123 2.14 9.63 -6.14
CA GLY A 123 3.43 8.95 -6.16
C GLY A 123 3.94 8.45 -4.81
N TYR A 124 3.19 8.60 -3.74
CA TYR A 124 3.58 8.13 -2.40
C TYR A 124 3.25 6.64 -2.20
N VAL A 125 3.84 5.78 -3.01
CA VAL A 125 3.51 4.33 -3.12
C VAL A 125 3.79 3.52 -1.85
N THR A 126 4.64 4.00 -0.96
CA THR A 126 5.02 3.32 0.29
C THR A 126 4.30 3.88 1.52
N THR A 127 3.45 4.90 1.33
CA THR A 127 2.69 5.52 2.43
C THR A 127 1.52 4.64 2.82
N ARG A 128 1.27 4.53 4.12
CA ARG A 128 0.13 3.80 4.68
C ARG A 128 -0.79 4.75 5.42
N VAL A 129 -2.08 4.53 5.28
CA VAL A 129 -3.13 5.23 6.03
C VAL A 129 -3.58 4.33 7.16
N LEU A 130 -3.55 4.84 8.38
CA LEU A 130 -4.02 4.16 9.58
C LEU A 130 -5.20 4.91 10.17
N LEU A 131 -6.16 4.14 10.65
CA LEU A 131 -7.29 4.62 11.42
C LEU A 131 -7.06 4.21 12.89
N PRO A 132 -6.64 5.13 13.77
CA PRO A 132 -6.49 4.83 15.19
C PRO A 132 -7.85 4.61 15.86
N GLU A 133 -7.84 3.88 16.96
CA GLU A 133 -9.03 3.77 17.82
C GLU A 133 -9.44 5.16 18.33
N GLN A 134 -10.70 5.54 18.12
CA GLN A 134 -11.20 6.87 18.44
C GLN A 134 -12.71 6.90 18.61
N ASP A 135 -13.20 7.91 19.32
CA ASP A 135 -14.62 8.19 19.47
C ASP A 135 -15.06 9.18 18.39
N LEU A 136 -15.92 8.71 17.49
CA LEU A 136 -16.47 9.51 16.39
C LEU A 136 -17.60 10.44 16.81
N SER A 137 -18.15 10.26 18.01
CA SER A 137 -19.23 11.13 18.53
C SER A 137 -18.76 12.57 18.71
N THR A 138 -17.46 12.80 18.77
CA THR A 138 -16.84 14.14 18.86
C THR A 138 -16.93 14.95 17.54
N GLY A 139 -17.42 14.34 16.46
CA GLY A 139 -17.46 14.96 15.14
C GLY A 139 -16.08 15.17 14.49
N THR A 140 -15.03 14.59 15.05
CA THR A 140 -13.66 14.67 14.50
C THR A 140 -13.16 13.29 14.14
N LEU A 141 -12.75 13.10 12.89
CA LEU A 141 -12.10 11.88 12.43
C LEU A 141 -10.59 12.11 12.30
N LYS A 142 -9.83 11.33 13.07
CA LYS A 142 -8.36 11.36 13.04
C LYS A 142 -7.85 10.21 12.16
N LEU A 143 -6.96 10.52 11.25
CA LEU A 143 -6.24 9.57 10.41
C LEU A 143 -4.74 9.80 10.59
N SER A 144 -3.97 8.73 10.60
CA SER A 144 -2.51 8.80 10.66
C SER A 144 -1.91 8.32 9.34
N LEU A 145 -0.95 9.06 8.81
CA LEU A 145 -0.13 8.64 7.68
C LEU A 145 1.22 8.13 8.16
N ILE A 146 1.65 7.00 7.63
CA ILE A 146 3.02 6.51 7.79
C ILE A 146 3.70 6.60 6.44
N PRO A 147 4.44 7.68 6.16
CA PRO A 147 5.18 7.80 4.92
C PRO A 147 6.34 6.81 4.90
N GLY A 148 6.52 6.13 3.78
CA GLY A 148 7.70 5.30 3.56
C GLY A 148 8.92 6.16 3.27
N VAL A 149 10.06 5.81 3.86
CA VAL A 149 11.34 6.49 3.68
C VAL A 149 12.34 5.52 3.08
N ILE A 150 13.03 5.94 2.02
CA ILE A 150 14.14 5.18 1.44
C ILE A 150 15.39 5.47 2.27
N HIS A 151 15.85 4.49 3.03
CA HIS A 151 17.05 4.64 3.86
C HIS A 151 18.34 4.43 3.08
N HIS A 152 18.33 3.57 2.08
CA HIS A 152 19.54 3.21 1.36
C HIS A 152 19.24 2.71 -0.05
N VAL A 153 19.98 3.21 -1.03
CA VAL A 153 19.96 2.73 -2.41
C VAL A 153 21.28 2.05 -2.71
N ARG A 154 21.23 0.78 -3.11
CA ARG A 154 22.41 0.02 -3.52
C ARG A 154 22.34 -0.23 -5.02
N PHE A 155 23.43 0.04 -5.69
CA PHE A 155 23.59 -0.32 -7.10
C PHE A 155 24.25 -1.69 -7.20
N VAL A 156 23.65 -2.58 -7.97
CA VAL A 156 24.19 -3.92 -8.22
C VAL A 156 25.42 -3.85 -9.13
N ASP A 157 25.45 -2.88 -10.05
CA ASP A 157 26.57 -2.58 -10.93
C ASP A 157 27.18 -1.22 -10.57
N GLU A 158 28.48 -1.22 -10.28
CA GLU A 158 29.21 -0.02 -9.91
C GLU A 158 29.29 1.02 -11.05
N LYS A 159 29.19 0.56 -12.30
CA LYS A 159 29.13 1.43 -13.48
C LYS A 159 27.88 2.32 -13.48
N LEU A 160 26.78 1.88 -12.88
CA LEU A 160 25.54 2.64 -12.77
C LEU A 160 25.62 3.76 -11.72
N ARG A 161 26.58 3.69 -10.80
CA ARG A 161 26.77 4.70 -9.75
C ARG A 161 27.13 6.08 -10.33
N GLY A 162 27.80 6.13 -11.49
CA GLY A 162 28.18 7.38 -12.17
C GLY A 162 27.01 8.10 -12.83
N THR A 163 26.04 7.38 -13.34
CA THR A 163 24.89 7.95 -14.09
C THR A 163 23.87 8.61 -13.19
N TRP A 164 23.77 8.21 -11.92
CA TRP A 164 22.83 8.81 -10.95
C TRP A 164 23.24 10.24 -10.54
N LYS A 165 24.55 10.54 -10.51
CA LYS A 165 25.03 11.88 -10.14
C LYS A 165 24.71 12.95 -11.18
N THR A 166 24.44 12.55 -12.43
CA THR A 166 24.12 13.48 -13.53
C THR A 166 22.64 13.72 -13.72
N ALA A 167 21.79 12.93 -13.07
CA ALA A 167 20.33 13.04 -13.11
C ALA A 167 19.75 13.95 -11.99
N SER A 168 20.50 14.94 -11.53
CA SER A 168 19.89 16.01 -10.72
C SER A 168 18.92 16.77 -11.60
N PRO A 169 17.63 16.86 -11.23
CA PRO A 169 16.69 17.66 -11.97
C PRO A 169 17.14 19.13 -11.83
N THR A 170 17.63 19.69 -12.90
CA THR A 170 17.69 21.12 -13.07
C THR A 170 16.26 21.66 -12.92
N ARG A 171 16.11 22.62 -12.05
CA ARG A 171 14.94 23.42 -11.67
C ARG A 171 13.81 23.46 -12.67
#